data_dd2ca59b5a509efe32eea471288629e4
#
_entry.id   dd2ca59b5a509efe32eea471288629e4
#
_cell.length_a   1.000
_cell.length_b   1.000
_cell.length_c   1.000
_cell.angle_alpha   90.00
_cell.angle_beta   90.00
_cell.angle_gamma   90.00
#
_symmetry.space_group_name_H-M   'P 1'
#
loop_
_entity.id
_entity.type
_entity.pdbx_description
1 polymer ?
#
loop_
_entity_poly.entity_id
_entity_poly.type
_entity_poly.pdbx_seq_one_letter_code
_entity_poly.pdbx_strand_id
1 'polypeptide(L)'
;MTIKIKKKTRSGLRDIWNSFMVKEAVFSKNGIPFCPNTTDQVPESLITYEEAIQIYNQELRRKNKHFHSKSFVCFFIDDYKFDNSRGIWLQWKLAKRVLEHFEGIITPDFSTYQDFPLPLKLFATYKMRAFGYWWGSLGHKVINNSRGDMSSFDFCFDGIPRKGIICIGTVASGLRKKINQGPFEVWFEKMIEVLKPHTIIVYGSCNYRCFETAKKTGIKVISFPSKTSLAFKKGDLQ
;
A
#
# COMPACT_ATOMS: atom_id res chain seq x y z
N MET A 1 -13.36 -15.31 14.99
CA MET A 1 -14.23 -14.56 15.93
C MET A 1 -14.45 -13.17 15.34
N THR A 2 -15.68 -12.84 14.97
CA THR A 2 -16.00 -11.53 14.34
C THR A 2 -16.31 -10.54 15.45
N ILE A 3 -15.43 -9.57 15.68
CA ILE A 3 -15.64 -8.54 16.69
C ILE A 3 -16.28 -7.33 15.99
N LYS A 4 -17.57 -7.10 16.23
CA LYS A 4 -18.23 -5.84 15.86
C LYS A 4 -17.92 -4.80 16.93
N ILE A 5 -17.05 -3.84 16.61
CA ILE A 5 -16.78 -2.73 17.53
C ILE A 5 -17.94 -1.74 17.45
N LYS A 6 -18.81 -1.75 18.49
CA LYS A 6 -19.78 -0.67 18.69
C LYS A 6 -19.04 0.58 19.12
N LYS A 7 -18.93 1.54 18.22
CA LYS A 7 -18.30 2.83 18.50
C LYS A 7 -19.12 3.59 19.55
N LYS A 8 -18.54 3.81 20.74
CA LYS A 8 -18.93 4.90 21.63
C LYS A 8 -17.92 6.03 21.46
N THR A 9 -18.27 7.05 20.68
CA THR A 9 -17.46 8.28 20.64
C THR A 9 -17.57 8.95 22.01
N ARG A 10 -16.44 9.08 22.70
CA ARG A 10 -16.40 9.87 23.94
C ARG A 10 -16.50 11.34 23.53
N SER A 11 -17.48 12.05 24.12
CA SER A 11 -17.63 13.49 23.92
C SER A 11 -16.31 14.22 24.27
N GLY A 12 -15.86 15.11 23.41
CA GLY A 12 -14.66 15.91 23.62
C GLY A 12 -13.31 15.27 23.18
N LEU A 13 -13.30 14.00 22.76
CA LEU A 13 -12.09 13.37 22.24
C LEU A 13 -12.04 13.39 20.72
N ARG A 14 -10.92 13.85 20.17
CA ARG A 14 -10.63 13.74 18.75
C ARG A 14 -10.42 12.25 18.39
N ASP A 15 -11.03 11.82 17.30
CA ASP A 15 -10.86 10.45 16.76
C ASP A 15 -9.50 10.31 16.08
N ILE A 16 -8.43 10.16 16.89
CA ILE A 16 -7.04 10.09 16.42
C ILE A 16 -6.71 8.76 15.71
N TRP A 17 -7.51 7.72 15.90
CA TRP A 17 -7.32 6.43 15.25
C TRP A 17 -8.25 6.22 14.05
N ASN A 18 -8.99 7.27 13.66
CA ASN A 18 -9.86 7.28 12.49
C ASN A 18 -10.87 6.12 12.46
N SER A 19 -11.56 5.87 13.58
CA SER A 19 -12.50 4.77 13.71
C SER A 19 -13.61 4.76 12.65
N PHE A 20 -13.93 5.90 12.07
CA PHE A 20 -14.89 6.01 10.98
C PHE A 20 -14.45 5.25 9.71
N MET A 21 -13.13 5.11 9.49
CA MET A 21 -12.58 4.37 8.35
C MET A 21 -12.90 2.89 8.39
N VAL A 22 -13.13 2.33 9.58
CA VAL A 22 -13.38 0.90 9.78
C VAL A 22 -14.81 0.60 10.24
N LYS A 23 -15.72 1.50 9.91
CA LYS A 23 -17.16 1.27 10.19
C LYS A 23 -17.61 -0.02 9.49
N GLU A 24 -18.19 -0.93 10.27
CA GLU A 24 -18.67 -2.24 9.81
C GLU A 24 -17.58 -3.22 9.32
N ALA A 25 -16.29 -2.87 9.47
CA ALA A 25 -15.21 -3.77 9.12
C ALA A 25 -15.19 -5.04 9.99
N VAL A 26 -14.75 -6.13 9.37
CA VAL A 26 -14.41 -7.37 10.06
C VAL A 26 -12.95 -7.32 10.44
N PHE A 27 -12.58 -7.81 11.63
CA PHE A 27 -11.22 -7.76 12.13
C PHE A 27 -10.61 -9.14 12.31
N SER A 28 -9.31 -9.25 12.12
CA SER A 28 -8.52 -10.42 12.48
C SER A 28 -8.40 -10.55 14.02
N LYS A 29 -7.82 -11.66 14.48
CA LYS A 29 -7.48 -11.87 15.90
C LYS A 29 -6.55 -10.79 16.47
N ASN A 30 -5.74 -10.17 15.61
CA ASN A 30 -4.79 -9.11 15.95
C ASN A 30 -5.39 -7.69 15.88
N GLY A 31 -6.70 -7.57 15.64
CA GLY A 31 -7.38 -6.28 15.52
C GLY A 31 -7.12 -5.55 14.20
N ILE A 32 -6.61 -6.24 13.18
CA ILE A 32 -6.38 -5.66 11.85
C ILE A 32 -7.66 -5.81 11.03
N PRO A 33 -8.21 -4.72 10.43
CA PRO A 33 -9.41 -4.80 9.63
C PRO A 33 -9.17 -5.54 8.31
N PHE A 34 -10.14 -6.35 7.89
CA PHE A 34 -10.11 -6.97 6.58
C PHE A 34 -10.34 -5.92 5.49
N CYS A 35 -9.40 -5.80 4.57
CA CYS A 35 -9.42 -4.87 3.45
C CYS A 35 -9.55 -5.64 2.14
N PRO A 36 -10.74 -5.84 1.58
CA PRO A 36 -10.89 -6.53 0.30
C PRO A 36 -10.22 -5.72 -0.81
N ASN A 37 -9.64 -6.42 -1.80
CA ASN A 37 -9.38 -5.78 -3.08
C ASN A 37 -10.74 -5.46 -3.73
N THR A 38 -10.90 -4.26 -4.24
CA THR A 38 -12.12 -3.85 -4.94
C THR A 38 -11.97 -3.94 -6.46
N THR A 39 -10.84 -4.43 -6.93
CA THR A 39 -10.52 -4.64 -8.34
C THR A 39 -9.48 -5.73 -8.52
N ASP A 40 -9.58 -6.49 -9.60
CA ASP A 40 -8.53 -7.39 -10.10
C ASP A 40 -7.83 -6.82 -11.34
N GLN A 41 -8.15 -5.58 -11.69
CA GLN A 41 -7.54 -4.89 -12.82
C GLN A 41 -6.09 -4.54 -12.50
N VAL A 42 -5.17 -4.95 -13.38
CA VAL A 42 -3.79 -4.47 -13.35
C VAL A 42 -3.78 -2.99 -13.74
N PRO A 43 -3.15 -2.10 -12.95
CA PRO A 43 -3.02 -0.69 -13.29
C PRO A 43 -2.38 -0.46 -14.66
N GLU A 44 -2.82 0.56 -15.41
CA GLU A 44 -2.11 1.01 -16.61
C GLU A 44 -0.76 1.66 -16.25
N SER A 45 -0.71 2.36 -15.12
CA SER A 45 0.49 2.97 -14.57
C SER A 45 0.41 3.12 -13.05
N LEU A 46 1.58 3.14 -12.40
CA LEU A 46 1.71 3.48 -10.99
C LEU A 46 2.47 4.79 -10.84
N ILE A 47 1.90 5.69 -10.07
CA ILE A 47 2.54 6.95 -9.67
C ILE A 47 2.60 7.04 -8.15
N THR A 48 3.57 7.76 -7.62
CA THR A 48 3.66 8.00 -6.19
C THR A 48 2.64 9.03 -5.73
N TYR A 49 2.29 9.00 -4.44
CA TYR A 49 1.41 10.02 -3.85
C TYR A 49 1.97 11.44 -3.99
N GLU A 50 3.30 11.61 -3.95
CA GLU A 50 3.97 12.89 -4.22
C GLU A 50 3.70 13.38 -5.64
N GLU A 51 3.80 12.49 -6.63
CA GLU A 51 3.47 12.82 -8.03
C GLU A 51 1.99 13.12 -8.21
N ALA A 52 1.13 12.37 -7.53
CA ALA A 52 -0.32 12.63 -7.54
C ALA A 52 -0.66 14.04 -7.02
N ILE A 53 -0.02 14.49 -5.93
CA ILE A 53 -0.16 15.86 -5.42
C ILE A 53 0.34 16.89 -6.46
N GLN A 54 1.46 16.62 -7.13
CA GLN A 54 2.00 17.53 -8.14
C GLN A 54 1.03 17.68 -9.34
N ILE A 55 0.50 16.56 -9.85
CA ILE A 55 -0.50 16.54 -10.94
C ILE A 55 -1.75 17.28 -10.48
N TYR A 56 -2.30 16.97 -9.31
CA TYR A 56 -3.48 17.63 -8.76
C TYR A 56 -3.31 19.15 -8.71
N ASN A 57 -2.20 19.64 -8.15
CA ASN A 57 -1.92 21.06 -8.04
C ASN A 57 -1.74 21.72 -9.42
N GLN A 58 -1.15 21.02 -10.39
CA GLN A 58 -0.99 21.51 -11.75
C GLN A 58 -2.33 21.65 -12.44
N GLU A 59 -3.21 20.67 -12.33
CA GLU A 59 -4.55 20.71 -12.93
C GLU A 59 -5.45 21.77 -12.29
N LEU A 60 -5.34 21.98 -10.97
CA LEU A 60 -6.02 23.09 -10.30
C LEU A 60 -5.59 24.46 -10.84
N ARG A 61 -4.27 24.68 -11.07
CA ARG A 61 -3.75 25.92 -11.69
C ARG A 61 -4.30 26.13 -13.09
N ARG A 62 -4.51 25.04 -13.84
CA ARG A 62 -5.14 25.04 -15.18
C ARG A 62 -6.66 25.21 -15.12
N LYS A 63 -7.24 25.33 -13.92
CA LYS A 63 -8.69 25.36 -13.67
C LYS A 63 -9.44 24.08 -14.13
N ASN A 64 -8.71 22.97 -14.32
CA ASN A 64 -9.26 21.69 -14.69
C ASN A 64 -9.65 20.89 -13.42
N LYS A 65 -10.78 21.26 -12.81
CA LYS A 65 -11.24 20.67 -11.54
C LYS A 65 -11.79 19.24 -11.67
N HIS A 66 -12.07 18.79 -12.87
CA HIS A 66 -12.71 17.50 -13.15
C HIS A 66 -11.78 16.53 -13.90
N PHE A 67 -10.48 16.77 -13.84
CA PHE A 67 -9.54 15.83 -14.46
C PHE A 67 -9.64 14.45 -13.83
N HIS A 68 -9.39 13.42 -14.60
CA HIS A 68 -9.26 12.04 -14.12
C HIS A 68 -8.06 11.39 -14.78
N SER A 69 -7.23 10.73 -13.97
CA SER A 69 -6.05 9.97 -14.40
C SER A 69 -6.30 8.48 -14.26
N LYS A 70 -5.93 7.70 -15.28
CA LYS A 70 -5.99 6.24 -15.25
C LYS A 70 -4.90 5.58 -14.41
N SER A 71 -4.02 6.38 -13.79
CA SER A 71 -2.98 5.88 -12.92
C SER A 71 -3.54 5.44 -11.58
N PHE A 72 -2.93 4.40 -10.99
CA PHE A 72 -3.10 4.09 -9.58
C PHE A 72 -2.03 4.83 -8.77
N VAL A 73 -2.42 5.32 -7.60
CA VAL A 73 -1.50 5.99 -6.68
C VAL A 73 -0.94 4.98 -5.69
N CYS A 74 0.40 4.94 -5.57
CA CYS A 74 1.11 4.13 -4.59
C CYS A 74 1.88 5.01 -3.59
N PHE A 75 2.27 4.41 -2.46
CA PHE A 75 2.93 5.10 -1.36
C PHE A 75 4.32 4.55 -1.07
N PHE A 76 4.99 3.96 -2.08
CA PHE A 76 6.36 3.46 -1.97
C PHE A 76 7.39 4.61 -2.02
N ILE A 77 7.25 5.50 -1.06
CA ILE A 77 8.08 6.69 -0.82
C ILE A 77 8.34 6.80 0.69
N ASP A 78 9.26 7.67 1.08
CA ASP A 78 9.57 7.89 2.49
C ASP A 78 8.34 8.32 3.29
N ASP A 79 8.14 7.76 4.48
CA ASP A 79 6.96 7.99 5.33
C ASP A 79 6.71 9.48 5.60
N TYR A 80 7.76 10.29 5.81
CA TYR A 80 7.61 11.71 6.09
C TYR A 80 6.89 12.49 4.98
N LYS A 81 6.76 11.92 3.78
CA LYS A 81 6.05 12.53 2.64
C LYS A 81 4.54 12.30 2.68
N PHE A 82 4.08 11.28 3.40
CA PHE A 82 2.66 10.97 3.48
C PHE A 82 2.14 10.63 4.89
N ASP A 83 3.02 10.37 5.87
CA ASP A 83 2.67 10.06 7.28
C ASP A 83 3.29 11.09 8.24
N ASN A 84 2.81 12.32 8.19
CA ASN A 84 3.23 13.43 9.04
C ASN A 84 1.99 14.19 9.53
N SER A 85 2.16 15.36 10.16
CA SER A 85 1.04 16.18 10.66
C SER A 85 0.05 16.63 9.57
N ARG A 86 0.48 16.67 8.32
CA ARG A 86 -0.33 16.92 7.11
C ARG A 86 -0.54 15.67 6.28
N GLY A 87 -0.11 14.52 6.77
CA GLY A 87 -0.17 13.24 6.08
C GLY A 87 -1.58 12.67 5.98
N ILE A 88 -1.70 11.61 5.19
CA ILE A 88 -2.97 11.00 4.81
C ILE A 88 -3.77 10.47 5.99
N TRP A 89 -3.10 10.08 7.08
CA TRP A 89 -3.77 9.54 8.25
C TRP A 89 -4.47 10.64 9.07
N LEU A 90 -3.80 11.78 9.30
CA LEU A 90 -4.35 12.90 10.07
C LEU A 90 -5.15 13.88 9.21
N GLN A 91 -4.78 14.05 7.95
CA GLN A 91 -5.44 14.95 7.00
C GLN A 91 -6.14 14.18 5.86
N TRP A 92 -6.85 13.12 6.23
CA TRP A 92 -7.54 12.25 5.27
C TRP A 92 -8.47 12.98 4.29
N LYS A 93 -9.06 14.12 4.71
CA LYS A 93 -9.88 14.96 3.81
C LYS A 93 -9.08 15.56 2.66
N LEU A 94 -7.83 15.94 2.93
CA LEU A 94 -6.93 16.43 1.88
C LEU A 94 -6.50 15.29 0.96
N ALA A 95 -6.12 14.15 1.55
CA ALA A 95 -5.79 12.96 0.78
C ALA A 95 -6.95 12.53 -0.14
N LYS A 96 -8.19 12.54 0.38
CA LYS A 96 -9.39 12.23 -0.39
C LYS A 96 -9.52 13.13 -1.62
N ARG A 97 -9.40 14.45 -1.45
CA ARG A 97 -9.48 15.42 -2.56
C ARG A 97 -8.48 15.15 -3.68
N VAL A 98 -7.27 14.69 -3.33
CA VAL A 98 -6.23 14.34 -4.32
C VAL A 98 -6.56 13.03 -4.99
N LEU A 99 -6.81 11.98 -4.19
CA LEU A 99 -6.93 10.60 -4.66
C LEU A 99 -8.19 10.35 -5.51
N GLU A 100 -9.26 11.11 -5.31
CA GLU A 100 -10.51 11.00 -6.10
C GLU A 100 -10.31 11.27 -7.60
N HIS A 101 -9.20 11.88 -7.97
CA HIS A 101 -8.86 12.16 -9.38
C HIS A 101 -8.09 11.04 -10.07
N PHE A 102 -7.84 9.94 -9.37
CA PHE A 102 -7.06 8.81 -9.89
C PHE A 102 -7.89 7.55 -9.90
N GLU A 103 -7.57 6.63 -10.80
CA GLU A 103 -8.33 5.41 -11.06
C GLU A 103 -8.42 4.48 -9.84
N GLY A 104 -7.38 4.45 -9.00
CA GLY A 104 -7.35 3.64 -7.79
C GLY A 104 -6.11 3.89 -6.94
N ILE A 105 -5.99 3.12 -5.87
CA ILE A 105 -4.82 3.17 -4.99
C ILE A 105 -4.25 1.78 -4.75
N ILE A 106 -2.94 1.74 -4.50
CA ILE A 106 -2.31 0.70 -3.70
C ILE A 106 -2.42 1.14 -2.24
N THR A 107 -2.83 0.26 -1.32
CA THR A 107 -2.92 0.65 0.10
C THR A 107 -1.61 1.26 0.59
N PRO A 108 -1.66 2.27 1.47
CA PRO A 108 -0.46 2.98 1.93
C PRO A 108 0.63 2.05 2.46
N ASP A 109 1.89 2.40 2.25
CA ASP A 109 3.06 1.61 2.64
C ASP A 109 3.68 2.16 3.94
N PHE A 110 2.90 2.26 5.03
CA PHE A 110 3.42 2.68 6.32
C PHE A 110 4.53 1.77 6.80
N SER A 111 5.65 2.35 7.21
CA SER A 111 6.86 1.60 7.53
C SER A 111 6.69 0.64 8.70
N THR A 112 7.26 -0.57 8.51
CA THR A 112 7.36 -1.64 9.50
C THR A 112 8.80 -2.14 9.55
N TYR A 113 9.76 -1.21 9.81
CA TYR A 113 11.18 -1.59 9.84
C TYR A 113 11.45 -2.66 10.90
N GLN A 114 12.48 -3.48 10.64
CA GLN A 114 12.81 -4.62 11.49
C GLN A 114 13.05 -4.22 12.96
N ASP A 115 13.65 -3.06 13.19
CA ASP A 115 13.97 -2.50 14.51
C ASP A 115 12.81 -1.76 15.18
N PHE A 116 11.65 -1.64 14.49
CA PHE A 116 10.48 -1.04 15.12
C PHE A 116 9.91 -1.94 16.21
N PRO A 117 9.49 -1.36 17.36
CA PRO A 117 8.72 -2.06 18.37
C PRO A 117 7.44 -2.67 17.79
N LEU A 118 7.08 -3.87 18.27
CA LEU A 118 5.91 -4.61 17.80
C LEU A 118 4.61 -3.77 17.75
N PRO A 119 4.27 -2.95 18.76
CA PRO A 119 3.05 -2.13 18.70
C PRO A 119 3.04 -1.15 17.52
N LEU A 120 4.19 -0.61 17.11
CA LEU A 120 4.28 0.29 15.96
C LEU A 120 4.09 -0.46 14.64
N LYS A 121 4.62 -1.67 14.51
CA LYS A 121 4.39 -2.54 13.35
C LYS A 121 2.92 -2.93 13.22
N LEU A 122 2.28 -3.30 14.32
CA LEU A 122 0.84 -3.57 14.38
C LEU A 122 0.01 -2.35 13.96
N PHE A 123 0.35 -1.18 14.50
CA PHE A 123 -0.36 0.06 14.16
C PHE A 123 -0.15 0.48 12.70
N ALA A 124 1.06 0.32 12.15
CA ALA A 124 1.32 0.54 10.73
C ALA A 124 0.47 -0.38 9.86
N THR A 125 0.43 -1.69 10.17
CA THR A 125 -0.39 -2.67 9.46
C THR A 125 -1.89 -2.33 9.57
N TYR A 126 -2.36 -1.93 10.76
CA TYR A 126 -3.72 -1.42 10.97
C TYR A 126 -4.03 -0.24 10.04
N LYS A 127 -3.17 0.79 10.02
CA LYS A 127 -3.35 1.97 9.18
C LYS A 127 -3.45 1.61 7.69
N MET A 128 -2.59 0.72 7.19
CA MET A 128 -2.63 0.24 5.80
C MET A 128 -4.00 -0.30 5.44
N ARG A 129 -4.53 -1.21 6.26
CA ARG A 129 -5.80 -1.90 6.00
C ARG A 129 -7.00 -1.01 6.25
N ALA A 130 -6.97 -0.18 7.30
CA ALA A 130 -8.04 0.76 7.61
C ALA A 130 -8.23 1.80 6.50
N PHE A 131 -7.14 2.37 5.98
CA PHE A 131 -7.21 3.33 4.89
C PHE A 131 -7.71 2.68 3.60
N GLY A 132 -7.21 1.49 3.25
CA GLY A 132 -7.66 0.74 2.08
C GLY A 132 -9.12 0.34 2.16
N TYR A 133 -9.56 -0.21 3.31
CA TYR A 133 -10.96 -0.55 3.55
C TYR A 133 -11.88 0.67 3.39
N TRP A 134 -11.52 1.77 4.03
CA TRP A 134 -12.29 3.02 3.89
C TRP A 134 -12.37 3.47 2.45
N TRP A 135 -11.25 3.48 1.73
CA TRP A 135 -11.22 3.92 0.34
C TRP A 135 -12.09 3.04 -0.56
N GLY A 136 -12.02 1.73 -0.38
CA GLY A 136 -12.87 0.77 -1.08
C GLY A 136 -14.36 0.92 -0.73
N SER A 137 -14.68 1.24 0.53
CA SER A 137 -16.07 1.47 0.98
C SER A 137 -16.72 2.71 0.35
N LEU A 138 -15.91 3.64 -0.17
CA LEU A 138 -16.36 4.79 -0.96
C LEU A 138 -16.58 4.46 -2.45
N GLY A 139 -16.38 3.20 -2.86
CA GLY A 139 -16.55 2.76 -4.25
C GLY A 139 -15.31 2.90 -5.13
N HIS A 140 -14.15 3.22 -4.55
CA HIS A 140 -12.90 3.36 -5.30
C HIS A 140 -12.13 2.04 -5.46
N LYS A 141 -11.29 1.96 -6.48
CA LYS A 141 -10.42 0.79 -6.71
C LYS A 141 -9.27 0.74 -5.72
N VAL A 142 -9.09 -0.43 -5.11
CA VAL A 142 -8.05 -0.70 -4.11
C VAL A 142 -7.37 -2.02 -4.41
N ILE A 143 -6.05 -2.01 -4.41
CA ILE A 143 -5.19 -3.21 -4.38
C ILE A 143 -4.37 -3.14 -3.10
N ASN A 144 -4.31 -4.25 -2.37
CA ASN A 144 -3.52 -4.30 -1.14
C ASN A 144 -2.02 -4.32 -1.41
N ASN A 145 -1.29 -3.51 -0.65
CA ASN A 145 0.14 -3.65 -0.44
C ASN A 145 0.40 -4.74 0.60
N SER A 146 1.44 -5.54 0.40
CA SER A 146 1.98 -6.43 1.42
C SER A 146 3.36 -5.95 1.84
N ARG A 147 3.53 -5.76 3.14
CA ARG A 147 4.77 -5.35 3.79
C ARG A 147 4.90 -6.03 5.13
N GLY A 148 6.13 -6.38 5.50
CA GLY A 148 6.46 -6.99 6.78
C GLY A 148 7.87 -7.54 6.78
N ASP A 149 8.21 -8.19 7.88
CA ASP A 149 9.44 -8.95 8.09
C ASP A 149 9.14 -10.21 8.91
N MET A 150 10.15 -11.03 9.17
CA MET A 150 9.98 -12.30 9.89
C MET A 150 9.37 -12.10 11.30
N SER A 151 9.63 -10.98 11.97
CA SER A 151 9.08 -10.70 13.30
C SER A 151 7.60 -10.31 13.29
N SER A 152 7.05 -10.06 12.11
CA SER A 152 5.66 -9.63 11.90
C SER A 152 4.77 -10.70 11.24
N PHE A 153 5.26 -11.93 11.02
CA PHE A 153 4.52 -13.00 10.33
C PHE A 153 3.16 -13.32 10.94
N ASP A 154 3.00 -13.10 12.23
CA ASP A 154 1.73 -13.36 12.92
C ASP A 154 0.59 -12.44 12.52
N PHE A 155 0.91 -11.28 11.87
CA PHE A 155 -0.10 -10.27 11.57
C PHE A 155 0.13 -9.49 10.26
N CYS A 156 1.32 -9.47 9.66
CA CYS A 156 1.59 -8.59 8.50
C CYS A 156 0.74 -8.91 7.27
N PHE A 157 0.21 -10.13 7.18
CA PHE A 157 -0.70 -10.56 6.12
C PHE A 157 -2.18 -10.44 6.51
N ASP A 158 -2.48 -10.05 7.75
CA ASP A 158 -3.85 -9.89 8.21
C ASP A 158 -4.58 -8.81 7.39
N GLY A 159 -5.84 -9.07 7.15
CA GLY A 159 -6.70 -8.16 6.39
C GLY A 159 -6.50 -8.19 4.87
N ILE A 160 -5.51 -8.91 4.35
CA ILE A 160 -5.32 -9.08 2.90
C ILE A 160 -6.12 -10.29 2.41
N PRO A 161 -6.91 -10.19 1.30
CA PRO A 161 -7.60 -11.32 0.71
C PRO A 161 -6.60 -12.31 0.09
N ARG A 162 -6.94 -13.60 0.19
CA ARG A 162 -6.18 -14.66 -0.47
C ARG A 162 -6.59 -14.81 -1.93
N LYS A 163 -5.69 -15.37 -2.75
CA LYS A 163 -5.91 -15.71 -4.17
C LYS A 163 -6.26 -14.50 -5.04
N GLY A 164 -5.81 -13.30 -4.63
CA GLY A 164 -6.05 -12.05 -5.34
C GLY A 164 -4.79 -11.48 -5.98
N ILE A 165 -4.93 -10.25 -6.44
CA ILE A 165 -3.83 -9.40 -6.86
C ILE A 165 -3.22 -8.70 -5.64
N ILE A 166 -1.89 -8.56 -5.60
CA ILE A 166 -1.18 -7.88 -4.51
C ILE A 166 -0.10 -6.99 -5.08
N CYS A 167 0.23 -5.93 -4.38
CA CYS A 167 1.33 -5.05 -4.74
C CYS A 167 2.44 -5.06 -3.67
N ILE A 168 3.69 -4.97 -4.10
CA ILE A 168 4.85 -4.83 -3.22
C ILE A 168 5.82 -3.78 -3.79
N GLY A 169 6.56 -3.09 -2.92
CA GLY A 169 7.62 -2.16 -3.29
C GLY A 169 9.00 -2.76 -3.10
N THR A 170 9.87 -2.64 -4.09
CA THR A 170 11.30 -3.01 -3.98
C THR A 170 12.23 -1.79 -3.92
N VAL A 171 11.69 -0.58 -3.97
CA VAL A 171 12.47 0.66 -4.08
C VAL A 171 13.23 0.99 -2.80
N ALA A 172 12.59 0.95 -1.66
CA ALA A 172 13.19 1.29 -0.36
C ALA A 172 13.56 0.05 0.47
N SER A 173 13.49 -1.14 -0.12
CA SER A 173 13.72 -2.42 0.56
C SER A 173 15.20 -2.72 0.85
N GLY A 174 16.13 -1.89 0.33
CA GLY A 174 17.56 -2.14 0.46
C GLY A 174 18.07 -3.37 -0.30
N LEU A 175 17.29 -3.98 -1.19
CA LEU A 175 17.61 -5.22 -1.90
C LEU A 175 18.83 -5.14 -2.81
N ARG A 176 19.33 -3.94 -3.11
CA ARG A 176 20.63 -3.76 -3.81
C ARG A 176 21.78 -4.34 -2.99
N LYS A 177 21.67 -4.36 -1.65
CA LYS A 177 22.64 -5.00 -0.77
C LYS A 177 22.30 -6.48 -0.62
N LYS A 178 23.26 -7.37 -0.95
CA LYS A 178 23.05 -8.83 -0.88
C LYS A 178 22.55 -9.31 0.48
N ILE A 179 23.02 -8.68 1.57
CA ILE A 179 22.61 -9.03 2.94
C ILE A 179 21.10 -8.91 3.18
N ASN A 180 20.41 -8.06 2.45
CA ASN A 180 18.96 -7.85 2.60
C ASN A 180 18.13 -8.81 1.72
N GLN A 181 18.75 -9.49 0.77
CA GLN A 181 18.02 -10.35 -0.19
C GLN A 181 17.47 -11.59 0.51
N GLY A 182 18.27 -12.25 1.35
CA GLY A 182 17.83 -13.45 2.07
C GLY A 182 16.62 -13.20 2.97
N PRO A 183 16.64 -12.21 3.89
CA PRO A 183 15.46 -11.87 4.70
C PRO A 183 14.23 -11.51 3.86
N PHE A 184 14.41 -10.81 2.74
CA PHE A 184 13.31 -10.50 1.83
C PHE A 184 12.76 -11.77 1.16
N GLU A 185 13.61 -12.68 0.70
CA GLU A 185 13.18 -13.94 0.07
C GLU A 185 12.34 -14.77 1.05
N VAL A 186 12.77 -14.90 2.30
CA VAL A 186 12.01 -15.60 3.35
C VAL A 186 10.63 -14.98 3.58
N TRP A 187 10.58 -13.65 3.68
CA TRP A 187 9.31 -12.95 3.82
C TRP A 187 8.42 -13.11 2.57
N PHE A 188 9.01 -13.05 1.38
CA PHE A 188 8.30 -13.16 0.11
C PHE A 188 7.71 -14.58 -0.10
N GLU A 189 8.46 -15.61 0.23
CA GLU A 189 7.99 -17.01 0.20
C GLU A 189 6.83 -17.20 1.17
N LYS A 190 6.93 -16.66 2.39
CA LYS A 190 5.84 -16.70 3.37
C LYS A 190 4.60 -15.96 2.89
N MET A 191 4.76 -14.82 2.24
CA MET A 191 3.67 -14.09 1.62
C MET A 191 2.95 -14.94 0.57
N ILE A 192 3.69 -15.62 -0.31
CA ILE A 192 3.10 -16.50 -1.34
C ILE A 192 2.36 -17.68 -0.69
N GLU A 193 2.97 -18.31 0.32
CA GLU A 193 2.35 -19.43 1.05
C GLU A 193 1.00 -19.03 1.67
N VAL A 194 0.96 -17.88 2.35
CA VAL A 194 -0.22 -17.42 3.10
C VAL A 194 -1.28 -16.84 2.17
N LEU A 195 -0.91 -15.96 1.26
CA LEU A 195 -1.84 -15.21 0.44
C LEU A 195 -2.20 -15.91 -0.87
N LYS A 196 -1.31 -16.77 -1.39
CA LYS A 196 -1.49 -17.50 -2.67
C LYS A 196 -1.93 -16.57 -3.82
N PRO A 197 -1.23 -15.45 -4.06
CA PRO A 197 -1.66 -14.49 -5.06
C PRO A 197 -1.55 -15.09 -6.46
N HIS A 198 -2.50 -14.75 -7.35
CA HIS A 198 -2.37 -15.08 -8.78
C HIS A 198 -1.55 -14.03 -9.54
N THR A 199 -1.50 -12.80 -9.02
CA THR A 199 -0.76 -11.69 -9.64
C THR A 199 -0.04 -10.88 -8.56
N ILE A 200 1.24 -10.60 -8.81
CA ILE A 200 2.07 -9.72 -7.97
C ILE A 200 2.48 -8.53 -8.82
N ILE A 201 2.07 -7.34 -8.40
CA ILE A 201 2.54 -6.06 -8.94
C ILE A 201 3.77 -5.64 -8.13
N VAL A 202 4.84 -5.26 -8.81
CA VAL A 202 6.08 -4.81 -8.20
C VAL A 202 6.35 -3.35 -8.59
N TYR A 203 6.39 -2.45 -7.62
CA TYR A 203 6.90 -1.10 -7.85
C TYR A 203 8.40 -1.06 -7.60
N GLY A 204 9.17 -0.95 -8.70
CA GLY A 204 10.62 -1.05 -8.72
C GLY A 204 11.13 -2.24 -9.51
N SER A 205 12.34 -2.71 -9.22
CA SER A 205 12.96 -3.84 -9.90
C SER A 205 12.38 -5.18 -9.44
N CYS A 206 12.11 -6.07 -10.37
CA CYS A 206 11.79 -7.48 -10.11
C CYS A 206 12.91 -8.44 -10.54
N ASN A 207 14.15 -7.94 -10.73
CA ASN A 207 15.31 -8.74 -11.14
C ASN A 207 15.96 -9.43 -9.92
N TYR A 208 15.17 -10.17 -9.16
CA TYR A 208 15.63 -10.96 -8.00
C TYR A 208 15.13 -12.39 -8.12
N ARG A 209 15.91 -13.33 -7.59
CA ARG A 209 15.65 -14.77 -7.68
C ARG A 209 14.25 -15.18 -7.25
N CYS A 210 13.73 -14.60 -6.18
CA CYS A 210 12.40 -14.89 -5.65
C CYS A 210 11.27 -14.63 -6.67
N PHE A 211 11.38 -13.57 -7.50
CA PHE A 211 10.39 -13.31 -8.54
C PHE A 211 10.45 -14.30 -9.68
N GLU A 212 11.65 -14.75 -10.07
CA GLU A 212 11.80 -15.81 -11.08
C GLU A 212 11.19 -17.13 -10.58
N THR A 213 11.38 -17.46 -9.31
CA THR A 213 10.74 -18.63 -8.70
C THR A 213 9.22 -18.50 -8.71
N ALA A 214 8.68 -17.34 -8.34
CA ALA A 214 7.25 -17.08 -8.38
C ALA A 214 6.65 -17.24 -9.78
N LYS A 215 7.32 -16.71 -10.81
CA LYS A 215 6.89 -16.89 -12.22
C LYS A 215 6.83 -18.36 -12.63
N LYS A 216 7.82 -19.16 -12.21
CA LYS A 216 7.87 -20.61 -12.51
C LYS A 216 6.71 -21.39 -11.87
N THR A 217 6.14 -20.88 -10.77
CA THR A 217 4.94 -21.48 -10.14
C THR A 217 3.63 -20.99 -10.72
N GLY A 218 3.67 -20.23 -11.83
CA GLY A 218 2.48 -19.72 -12.53
C GLY A 218 1.93 -18.39 -12.00
N ILE A 219 2.62 -17.73 -11.05
CA ILE A 219 2.23 -16.43 -10.56
C ILE A 219 2.62 -15.35 -11.58
N LYS A 220 1.66 -14.51 -12.00
CA LYS A 220 1.94 -13.38 -12.89
C LYS A 220 2.67 -12.28 -12.11
N VAL A 221 3.89 -11.94 -12.51
CA VAL A 221 4.69 -10.86 -11.91
C VAL A 221 4.81 -9.71 -12.90
N ILE A 222 4.33 -8.51 -12.50
CA ILE A 222 4.30 -7.30 -13.34
C ILE A 222 5.07 -6.20 -12.62
N SER A 223 6.12 -5.69 -13.26
CA SER A 223 6.96 -4.63 -12.71
C SER A 223 6.60 -3.27 -13.30
N PHE A 224 6.47 -2.28 -12.44
CA PHE A 224 6.37 -0.87 -12.79
C PHE A 224 7.66 -0.16 -12.37
N PRO A 225 8.30 0.58 -13.28
CA PRO A 225 9.55 1.26 -12.98
C PRO A 225 9.32 2.35 -11.91
N SER A 226 10.25 2.46 -10.97
CA SER A 226 10.23 3.57 -10.02
C SER A 226 10.64 4.90 -10.68
N LYS A 227 10.24 6.02 -10.06
CA LYS A 227 10.68 7.36 -10.49
C LYS A 227 12.19 7.46 -10.64
N THR A 228 12.95 6.90 -9.70
CA THR A 228 14.41 6.86 -9.74
C THR A 228 14.93 6.10 -10.96
N SER A 229 14.36 4.91 -11.26
CA SER A 229 14.79 4.13 -12.41
C SER A 229 14.44 4.78 -13.74
N LEU A 230 13.35 5.53 -13.81
CA LEU A 230 12.97 6.33 -14.99
C LEU A 230 13.92 7.52 -15.19
N ALA A 231 14.39 8.16 -14.11
CA ALA A 231 15.33 9.26 -14.17
C ALA A 231 16.70 8.79 -14.71
N PHE A 232 17.19 7.64 -14.26
CA PHE A 232 18.44 7.05 -14.79
C PHE A 232 18.34 6.71 -16.28
N LYS A 233 17.25 6.10 -16.73
CA LYS A 233 17.05 5.81 -18.16
C LYS A 233 17.00 7.06 -19.05
N LYS A 234 16.59 8.21 -18.52
CA LYS A 234 16.60 9.49 -19.24
C LYS A 234 17.98 10.14 -19.24
N GLY A 235 18.80 9.92 -18.20
CA GLY A 235 20.17 10.42 -18.12
C GLY A 235 21.17 9.67 -19.01
N ASP A 236 20.91 8.36 -19.27
CA ASP A 236 21.75 7.55 -20.18
C ASP A 236 21.50 7.87 -21.68
N LEU A 237 20.53 8.76 -21.99
CA LEU A 237 20.18 9.20 -23.36
C LEU A 237 20.64 10.62 -23.65
N GLN A 238 21.41 11.26 -22.77
CA GLN A 238 22.14 12.53 -22.97
C GLN A 238 23.65 12.30 -22.94
#